data_ad78e94629b002a391ba7d34c2134f5d
#
_entry.id   ad78e94629b002a391ba7d34c2134f5d
#
_cell.length_a   1.000
_cell.length_b   1.000
_cell.length_c   1.000
_cell.angle_alpha   90.00
_cell.angle_beta   90.00
_cell.angle_gamma   90.00
#
_symmetry.space_group_name_H-M   'P 1'
#
loop_
_entity.id
_entity.type
_entity.pdbx_description
1 polymer ?
#
loop_
_entity_poly.entity_id
_entity_poly.type
_entity_poly.pdbx_seq_one_letter_code
_entity_poly.pdbx_strand_id
1 'polypeptide(L)'
;MNRNRCLVLVLATAVAGLGGWVLGQSTDKSTNWVSPSGTRLRMLVDKGILGGAEAEVGEITFAANADSGEHAHSSTEIFYVLEGELGHIVNGKSQLLKPGMVGYVRPPDRVRHKVGPGGARALVIWVPGGESDRITSGGWKRQP
;
A
#
# COMPACT_ATOMS: atom_id res chain seq x y z
N MET A 1 45.67 30.16 63.13
CA MET A 1 45.50 28.90 62.37
C MET A 1 44.20 29.00 61.56
N ASN A 2 44.29 29.55 60.31
CA ASN A 2 43.13 29.72 59.43
C ASN A 2 43.12 28.59 58.39
N ARG A 3 42.08 27.73 58.42
CA ARG A 3 41.88 26.70 57.43
C ARG A 3 40.90 27.21 56.37
N ASN A 4 41.47 27.69 55.24
CA ASN A 4 40.67 28.01 54.06
C ASN A 4 40.10 26.75 53.46
N ARG A 5 38.77 26.63 53.52
CA ARG A 5 38.00 25.58 52.75
C ARG A 5 37.72 26.18 51.39
N CYS A 6 38.44 25.71 50.37
CA CYS A 6 38.04 25.91 48.98
C CYS A 6 36.79 25.09 48.70
N LEU A 7 35.69 25.80 48.41
CA LEU A 7 34.47 25.23 47.96
C LEU A 7 34.58 25.03 46.41
N VAL A 8 34.80 23.82 45.99
CA VAL A 8 34.80 23.49 44.55
C VAL A 8 33.34 23.33 44.14
N LEU A 9 32.84 24.32 43.39
CA LEU A 9 31.51 24.25 42.77
C LEU A 9 31.61 23.38 41.51
N VAL A 10 31.14 22.15 41.57
CA VAL A 10 31.00 21.29 40.37
C VAL A 10 29.70 21.70 39.68
N LEU A 11 29.81 22.45 38.59
CA LEU A 11 28.68 22.64 37.67
C LEU A 11 28.48 21.36 36.90
N ALA A 12 27.44 20.61 37.26
CA ALA A 12 26.93 19.53 36.44
C ALA A 12 26.09 20.15 35.32
N THR A 13 26.67 20.26 34.12
CA THR A 13 25.93 20.57 32.90
C THR A 13 25.15 19.32 32.50
N ALA A 14 23.85 19.32 32.80
CA ALA A 14 22.92 18.35 32.27
C ALA A 14 22.75 18.63 30.76
N VAL A 15 23.42 17.90 29.91
CA VAL A 15 23.11 17.83 28.47
C VAL A 15 21.80 17.09 28.37
N ALA A 16 20.70 17.84 28.29
CA ALA A 16 19.42 17.31 27.88
C ALA A 16 19.54 16.92 26.39
N GLY A 17 19.93 15.67 26.12
CA GLY A 17 19.87 15.10 24.81
C GLY A 17 18.41 15.08 24.38
N LEU A 18 18.03 15.96 23.45
CA LEU A 18 16.80 15.87 22.70
C LEU A 18 16.93 14.63 21.80
N GLY A 19 16.82 13.45 22.39
CA GLY A 19 16.56 12.23 21.67
C GLY A 19 15.16 12.33 21.10
N GLY A 20 15.05 12.91 19.89
CA GLY A 20 13.84 12.84 19.12
C GLY A 20 13.52 11.36 18.91
N TRP A 21 12.54 10.85 19.65
CA TRP A 21 11.97 9.53 19.38
C TRP A 21 11.31 9.62 18.00
N VAL A 22 12.00 9.11 16.97
CA VAL A 22 11.35 8.85 15.69
C VAL A 22 10.39 7.70 15.96
N LEU A 23 9.18 8.03 16.36
CA LEU A 23 8.09 7.05 16.41
C LEU A 23 7.91 6.56 14.99
N GLY A 24 8.13 5.28 14.74
CA GLY A 24 7.86 4.65 13.46
C GLY A 24 6.43 5.00 13.06
N GLN A 25 6.26 5.49 11.84
CA GLN A 25 4.92 5.79 11.33
C GLN A 25 4.20 4.48 11.07
N SER A 26 3.15 4.23 11.84
CA SER A 26 2.25 3.09 11.67
C SER A 26 0.82 3.57 11.82
N THR A 27 -0.07 3.04 11.02
CA THR A 27 -1.50 3.38 11.06
C THR A 27 -2.35 2.17 10.74
N ASP A 28 -3.49 2.08 11.41
CA ASP A 28 -4.59 1.17 11.04
C ASP A 28 -5.80 1.98 10.51
N LYS A 29 -5.53 3.03 9.74
CA LYS A 29 -6.57 3.84 9.08
C LYS A 29 -6.99 3.26 7.73
N SER A 30 -6.87 1.94 7.56
CA SER A 30 -7.29 1.27 6.34
C SER A 30 -8.77 1.50 6.03
N THR A 31 -9.09 1.58 4.76
CA THR A 31 -10.49 1.65 4.29
C THR A 31 -10.80 0.44 3.41
N ASN A 32 -12.02 -0.07 3.55
CA ASN A 32 -12.44 -1.28 2.85
C ASN A 32 -13.47 -0.95 1.77
N TRP A 33 -13.31 -1.59 0.62
CA TRP A 33 -14.16 -1.40 -0.54
C TRP A 33 -14.52 -2.74 -1.17
N VAL A 34 -15.69 -2.82 -1.79
CA VAL A 34 -16.13 -3.99 -2.54
C VAL A 34 -16.66 -3.57 -3.91
N SER A 35 -16.19 -4.25 -4.95
CA SER A 35 -16.67 -4.06 -6.31
C SER A 35 -18.05 -4.69 -6.52
N PRO A 36 -18.77 -4.33 -7.58
CA PRO A 36 -20.01 -5.02 -7.97
C PRO A 36 -19.82 -6.53 -8.21
N SER A 37 -18.63 -6.97 -8.61
CA SER A 37 -18.30 -8.39 -8.83
C SER A 37 -17.83 -9.13 -7.57
N GLY A 38 -17.81 -8.47 -6.40
CA GLY A 38 -17.41 -9.08 -5.13
C GLY A 38 -15.90 -9.05 -4.84
N THR A 39 -15.08 -8.49 -5.71
CA THR A 39 -13.65 -8.25 -5.42
C THR A 39 -13.54 -7.19 -4.32
N ARG A 40 -12.68 -7.43 -3.32
CA ARG A 40 -12.47 -6.55 -2.18
C ARG A 40 -11.13 -5.85 -2.29
N LEU A 41 -11.09 -4.59 -1.87
CA LEU A 41 -9.88 -3.80 -1.76
C LEU A 41 -9.81 -3.20 -0.35
N ARG A 42 -8.76 -3.52 0.37
CA ARG A 42 -8.40 -2.86 1.62
C ARG A 42 -7.27 -1.88 1.32
N MET A 43 -7.56 -0.58 1.34
CA MET A 43 -6.54 0.46 1.21
C MET A 43 -5.76 0.55 2.50
N LEU A 44 -4.46 0.31 2.43
CA LEU A 44 -3.54 0.31 3.56
C LEU A 44 -2.82 1.64 3.70
N VAL A 45 -2.46 2.23 2.56
CA VAL A 45 -1.77 3.52 2.46
C VAL A 45 -2.36 4.29 1.28
N ASP A 46 -2.76 5.52 1.52
CA ASP A 46 -3.27 6.44 0.51
C ASP A 46 -2.71 7.87 0.73
N LYS A 47 -3.13 8.80 -0.13
CA LYS A 47 -2.74 10.21 -0.06
C LYS A 47 -3.10 10.89 1.27
N GLY A 48 -4.16 10.43 1.95
CA GLY A 48 -4.58 10.98 3.25
C GLY A 48 -3.63 10.58 4.37
N ILE A 49 -2.98 9.43 4.24
CA ILE A 49 -1.99 8.92 5.20
C ILE A 49 -0.61 9.53 4.94
N LEU A 50 -0.18 9.58 3.67
CA LEU A 50 1.13 10.11 3.30
C LEU A 50 1.18 11.63 3.28
N GLY A 51 0.04 12.31 3.11
CA GLY A 51 -0.02 13.76 2.89
C GLY A 51 0.33 14.16 1.46
N GLY A 52 0.49 13.20 0.55
CA GLY A 52 0.84 13.36 -0.86
C GLY A 52 0.47 12.15 -1.68
N ALA A 53 0.72 12.22 -2.98
CA ALA A 53 0.34 11.19 -3.95
C ALA A 53 1.55 10.40 -4.46
N GLU A 54 2.55 10.16 -3.62
CA GLU A 54 3.78 9.45 -4.00
C GLU A 54 3.49 7.99 -4.34
N ALA A 55 2.66 7.35 -3.53
CA ALA A 55 2.25 5.96 -3.72
C ALA A 55 0.92 5.68 -3.02
N GLU A 56 0.26 4.62 -3.46
CA GLU A 56 -0.84 3.99 -2.73
C GLU A 56 -0.56 2.51 -2.59
N VAL A 57 -0.98 1.92 -1.48
CA VAL A 57 -0.81 0.48 -1.21
C VAL A 57 -2.14 -0.08 -0.75
N GLY A 58 -2.55 -1.17 -1.39
CA GLY A 58 -3.75 -1.90 -1.03
C GLY A 58 -3.51 -3.41 -0.97
N GLU A 59 -4.39 -4.09 -0.27
CA GLU A 59 -4.54 -5.53 -0.36
C GLU A 59 -5.83 -5.82 -1.13
N ILE A 60 -5.72 -6.50 -2.27
CA ILE A 60 -6.86 -6.86 -3.10
C ILE A 60 -7.14 -8.35 -2.99
N THR A 61 -8.42 -8.69 -2.76
CA THR A 61 -8.92 -10.07 -2.77
C THR A 61 -9.87 -10.20 -3.93
N PHE A 62 -9.42 -10.86 -4.99
CA PHE A 62 -10.23 -11.17 -6.14
C PHE A 62 -11.23 -12.29 -5.81
N ALA A 63 -12.50 -12.05 -6.11
CA ALA A 63 -13.51 -13.08 -5.99
C ALA A 63 -13.23 -14.26 -6.92
N ALA A 64 -13.75 -15.44 -6.59
CA ALA A 64 -13.69 -16.60 -7.47
C ALA A 64 -14.23 -16.27 -8.87
N ASN A 65 -13.51 -16.68 -9.90
CA ASN A 65 -13.81 -16.43 -11.31
C ASN A 65 -13.91 -14.94 -11.69
N ALA A 66 -13.36 -14.03 -10.88
CA ALA A 66 -13.36 -12.61 -11.21
C ALA A 66 -12.58 -12.34 -12.50
N ASP A 67 -13.10 -11.38 -13.26
CA ASP A 67 -12.52 -10.86 -14.48
C ASP A 67 -12.68 -9.35 -14.45
N SER A 68 -11.56 -8.62 -14.42
CA SER A 68 -11.59 -7.16 -14.35
C SER A 68 -12.05 -6.48 -15.64
N GLY A 69 -12.13 -7.23 -16.73
CA GLY A 69 -12.14 -6.64 -18.06
C GLY A 69 -10.82 -5.94 -18.40
N GLU A 70 -10.66 -5.58 -19.65
CA GLU A 70 -9.46 -4.84 -20.07
C GLU A 70 -9.58 -3.36 -19.71
N HIS A 71 -8.57 -2.83 -19.03
CA HIS A 71 -8.52 -1.44 -18.59
C HIS A 71 -7.08 -0.89 -18.62
N ALA A 72 -6.92 0.41 -18.37
CA ALA A 72 -5.63 1.07 -18.25
C ALA A 72 -5.55 1.83 -16.94
N HIS A 73 -4.35 2.10 -16.49
CA HIS A 73 -4.05 2.88 -15.29
C HIS A 73 -3.39 4.22 -15.66
N SER A 74 -3.52 5.21 -14.81
CA SER A 74 -2.73 6.45 -14.85
C SER A 74 -1.40 6.30 -14.11
N SER A 75 -1.27 5.27 -13.29
CA SER A 75 -0.11 4.95 -12.46
C SER A 75 0.53 3.63 -12.89
N THR A 76 1.79 3.42 -12.56
CA THR A 76 2.37 2.08 -12.57
C THR A 76 1.68 1.26 -11.49
N GLU A 77 1.08 0.14 -11.87
CA GLU A 77 0.49 -0.82 -10.95
C GLU A 77 1.42 -2.02 -10.80
N ILE A 78 1.67 -2.41 -9.55
CA ILE A 78 2.52 -3.55 -9.20
C ILE A 78 1.72 -4.49 -8.32
N PHE A 79 1.67 -5.77 -8.67
CA PHE A 79 1.10 -6.83 -7.86
C PHE A 79 2.17 -7.72 -7.28
N TYR A 80 2.06 -8.05 -5.99
CA TYR A 80 2.76 -9.15 -5.36
C TYR A 80 1.72 -10.17 -4.88
N VAL A 81 1.69 -11.34 -5.47
CA VAL A 81 0.68 -12.36 -5.17
C VAL A 81 0.99 -13.01 -3.82
N LEU A 82 0.00 -13.00 -2.94
CA LEU A 82 0.05 -13.59 -1.60
C LEU A 82 -0.56 -14.98 -1.60
N GLU A 83 -1.72 -15.15 -2.26
CA GLU A 83 -2.47 -16.42 -2.29
C GLU A 83 -3.19 -16.60 -3.62
N GLY A 84 -3.43 -17.86 -4.01
CA GLY A 84 -4.12 -18.20 -5.25
C GLY A 84 -3.27 -17.97 -6.50
N GLU A 85 -3.91 -17.87 -7.65
CA GLU A 85 -3.26 -17.63 -8.94
C GLU A 85 -3.94 -16.48 -9.65
N LEU A 86 -3.14 -15.50 -10.09
CA LEU A 86 -3.61 -14.29 -10.77
C LEU A 86 -3.17 -14.32 -12.25
N GLY A 87 -4.12 -14.46 -13.16
CA GLY A 87 -3.88 -14.23 -14.57
C GLY A 87 -3.69 -12.74 -14.83
N HIS A 88 -2.49 -12.36 -15.23
CA HIS A 88 -2.05 -11.00 -15.52
C HIS A 88 -1.81 -10.87 -17.02
N ILE A 89 -2.70 -10.18 -17.72
CA ILE A 89 -2.71 -10.08 -19.18
C ILE A 89 -2.40 -8.63 -19.54
N VAL A 90 -1.21 -8.39 -20.08
CA VAL A 90 -0.78 -7.05 -20.49
C VAL A 90 -0.65 -6.99 -22.01
N ASN A 91 -1.40 -6.10 -22.66
CA ASN A 91 -1.45 -5.95 -24.11
C ASN A 91 -1.67 -7.29 -24.82
N GLY A 92 -2.59 -8.10 -24.28
CA GLY A 92 -2.93 -9.42 -24.81
C GLY A 92 -1.95 -10.55 -24.47
N LYS A 93 -0.80 -10.26 -23.86
CA LYS A 93 0.16 -11.27 -23.40
C LYS A 93 -0.18 -11.73 -21.99
N SER A 94 -0.50 -13.01 -21.85
CA SER A 94 -0.91 -13.59 -20.58
C SER A 94 0.25 -14.17 -19.81
N GLN A 95 0.30 -13.88 -18.50
CA GLN A 95 1.19 -14.49 -17.52
C GLN A 95 0.37 -14.93 -16.31
N LEU A 96 0.63 -16.13 -15.80
CA LEU A 96 0.02 -16.61 -14.56
C LEU A 96 0.97 -16.32 -13.41
N LEU A 97 0.55 -15.44 -12.52
CA LEU A 97 1.29 -15.10 -11.32
C LEU A 97 0.85 -16.01 -10.18
N LYS A 98 1.83 -16.62 -9.51
CA LYS A 98 1.65 -17.50 -8.35
C LYS A 98 2.14 -16.79 -7.08
N PRO A 99 1.83 -17.30 -5.88
CA PRO A 99 2.34 -16.74 -4.63
C PRO A 99 3.86 -16.52 -4.65
N GLY A 100 4.29 -15.32 -4.24
CA GLY A 100 5.67 -14.87 -4.29
C GLY A 100 6.09 -14.23 -5.62
N MET A 101 5.25 -14.25 -6.65
CA MET A 101 5.54 -13.60 -7.93
C MET A 101 5.06 -12.15 -7.97
N VAL A 102 5.78 -11.35 -8.77
CA VAL A 102 5.44 -9.95 -9.07
C VAL A 102 4.98 -9.82 -10.52
N GLY A 103 3.87 -9.10 -10.73
CA GLY A 103 3.46 -8.59 -12.02
C GLY A 103 3.37 -7.07 -11.98
N TYR A 104 3.52 -6.41 -13.12
CA TYR A 104 3.34 -4.97 -13.21
C TYR A 104 2.80 -4.55 -14.57
N VAL A 105 2.15 -3.40 -14.58
CA VAL A 105 1.72 -2.71 -15.80
C VAL A 105 2.03 -1.22 -15.66
N ARG A 106 2.40 -0.58 -16.75
CA ARG A 106 2.70 0.86 -16.80
C ARG A 106 1.85 1.56 -17.85
N PRO A 107 1.46 2.81 -17.64
CA PRO A 107 0.88 3.59 -18.72
C PRO A 107 1.80 3.63 -19.96
N PRO A 108 1.29 3.56 -21.20
CA PRO A 108 -0.12 3.48 -21.58
C PRO A 108 -0.64 2.03 -21.76
N ASP A 109 0.04 1.03 -21.23
CA ASP A 109 -0.32 -0.38 -21.41
C ASP A 109 -1.73 -0.66 -20.86
N ARG A 110 -2.38 -1.65 -21.47
CA ARG A 110 -3.67 -2.15 -21.03
C ARG A 110 -3.50 -3.48 -20.30
N VAL A 111 -4.26 -3.64 -19.23
CA VAL A 111 -4.20 -4.85 -18.40
C VAL A 111 -5.58 -5.45 -18.20
N ARG A 112 -5.61 -6.76 -18.00
CA ARG A 112 -6.77 -7.52 -17.57
C ARG A 112 -6.33 -8.55 -16.53
N HIS A 113 -7.06 -8.62 -15.44
CA HIS A 113 -6.83 -9.60 -14.38
C HIS A 113 -7.93 -10.65 -14.42
N LYS A 114 -7.52 -11.92 -14.41
CA LYS A 114 -8.44 -13.06 -14.35
C LYS A 114 -8.02 -14.01 -13.26
N VAL A 115 -8.97 -14.53 -12.51
CA VAL A 115 -8.72 -15.55 -11.50
C VAL A 115 -9.63 -16.76 -11.72
N GLY A 116 -9.13 -17.91 -11.31
CA GLY A 116 -9.89 -19.16 -11.33
C GLY A 116 -10.87 -19.28 -10.16
N PRO A 117 -11.45 -20.47 -9.97
CA PRO A 117 -12.48 -20.71 -8.95
C PRO A 117 -11.96 -20.56 -7.50
N GLY A 118 -10.63 -20.59 -7.28
CA GLY A 118 -10.03 -20.37 -5.97
C GLY A 118 -9.90 -18.91 -5.56
N GLY A 119 -10.15 -17.96 -6.48
CA GLY A 119 -9.82 -16.56 -6.22
C GLY A 119 -8.31 -16.30 -6.13
N ALA A 120 -7.94 -15.09 -5.77
CA ALA A 120 -6.54 -14.73 -5.50
C ALA A 120 -6.47 -13.55 -4.52
N ARG A 121 -5.37 -13.45 -3.78
CA ARG A 121 -5.08 -12.31 -2.91
C ARG A 121 -3.69 -11.77 -3.22
N ALA A 122 -3.58 -10.46 -3.34
CA ALA A 122 -2.34 -9.81 -3.69
C ALA A 122 -2.19 -8.47 -2.96
N LEU A 123 -0.95 -8.09 -2.68
CA LEU A 123 -0.62 -6.70 -2.41
C LEU A 123 -0.58 -5.96 -3.75
N VAL A 124 -1.17 -4.78 -3.79
CA VAL A 124 -1.13 -3.91 -4.97
C VAL A 124 -0.55 -2.56 -4.57
N ILE A 125 0.33 -2.04 -5.42
CA ILE A 125 1.02 -0.76 -5.22
C ILE A 125 0.82 0.07 -6.48
N TRP A 126 0.41 1.33 -6.34
CA TRP A 126 0.30 2.29 -7.42
C TRP A 126 1.28 3.44 -7.22
N VAL A 127 2.06 3.75 -8.27
CA VAL A 127 3.09 4.80 -8.28
C VAL A 127 3.00 5.62 -9.57
N PRO A 128 2.75 6.93 -9.49
CA PRO A 128 2.29 7.66 -8.31
C PRO A 128 0.94 7.15 -7.82
N GLY A 129 0.52 7.55 -6.61
CA GLY A 129 -0.81 7.29 -6.10
C GLY A 129 -1.91 8.05 -6.88
N GLY A 130 -3.17 7.80 -6.52
CA GLY A 130 -4.37 8.41 -7.14
C GLY A 130 -5.29 7.39 -7.82
N GLU A 131 -4.88 6.14 -7.93
CA GLU A 131 -5.71 5.08 -8.52
C GLU A 131 -6.89 4.70 -7.62
N SER A 132 -6.75 4.82 -6.31
CA SER A 132 -7.83 4.54 -5.36
C SER A 132 -9.05 5.42 -5.62
N ASP A 133 -8.88 6.70 -5.91
CA ASP A 133 -9.98 7.60 -6.22
C ASP A 133 -10.72 7.14 -7.49
N ARG A 134 -10.00 6.70 -8.52
CA ARG A 134 -10.56 6.19 -9.77
C ARG A 134 -11.33 4.88 -9.54
N ILE A 135 -10.74 3.97 -8.79
CA ILE A 135 -11.36 2.67 -8.47
C ILE A 135 -12.64 2.89 -7.67
N THR A 136 -12.58 3.70 -6.62
CA THR A 136 -13.72 3.92 -5.73
C THR A 136 -14.85 4.71 -6.38
N SER A 137 -14.55 5.62 -7.31
CA SER A 137 -15.56 6.30 -8.13
C SER A 137 -16.19 5.38 -9.18
N GLY A 138 -15.58 4.25 -9.51
CA GLY A 138 -16.03 3.26 -10.50
C GLY A 138 -17.12 2.29 -10.02
N GLY A 139 -17.93 2.68 -9.02
CA GLY A 139 -19.04 1.87 -8.50
C GLY A 139 -18.69 0.91 -7.37
N TRP A 140 -17.49 1.01 -6.82
CA TRP A 140 -17.11 0.29 -5.61
C TRP A 140 -17.85 0.88 -4.40
N LYS A 141 -18.25 0.03 -3.46
CA LYS A 141 -18.94 0.43 -2.24
C LYS A 141 -18.00 0.32 -1.04
N ARG A 142 -17.94 1.42 -0.26
CA ARG A 142 -17.21 1.41 1.00
C ARG A 142 -17.89 0.48 1.98
N GLN A 143 -17.09 -0.29 2.69
CA GLN A 143 -17.52 -1.16 3.78
C GLN A 143 -17.15 -0.54 5.14
N PRO A 144 -17.88 -0.86 6.20
CA PRO A 144 -17.54 -0.44 7.56
C PRO A 144 -16.13 -0.84 7.98
#